data_b875f2195e15879051dea139bece01a9
#
_entry.id   b875f2195e15879051dea139bece01a9
#
_cell.length_a   1.000
_cell.length_b   1.000
_cell.length_c   1.000
_cell.angle_alpha   90.00
_cell.angle_beta   90.00
_cell.angle_gamma   90.00
#
_symmetry.space_group_name_H-M   'P 1'
#
loop_
_entity.id
_entity.type
_entity.pdbx_description
1 polymer ?
#
loop_
_entity_poly.entity_id
_entity_poly.type
_entity_poly.pdbx_seq_one_letter_code
_entity_poly.pdbx_strand_id
1 'polypeptide(L)'
;QAETLHTYSASGIYTIKIANVVNGWRISNGGDKDKINVVSNCGQLNLNTSLAFQGCSNMTWTATDAPTISSTTLAGTFRECTAFDGNINNWDVSGVENFFAFLYLANSFTGALNNWDIGNVTNLGYFGGSLGVGTGIRMTTANYDALLVSWEGQSPNSGLANVSFGESEFTSGSAAETARDSLETTYTWTITDGGGI
;
A
#
# COMPACT_ATOMS: atom_id res chain seq x y z
N GLN A 1 -8.60 -16.49 -20.85
CA GLN A 1 -9.68 -17.25 -20.19
C GLN A 1 -11.00 -16.61 -20.58
N ALA A 2 -12.06 -17.42 -20.80
CA ALA A 2 -13.38 -16.89 -21.01
C ALA A 2 -13.90 -16.27 -19.70
N GLU A 3 -14.49 -15.09 -19.78
CA GLU A 3 -15.15 -14.43 -18.66
C GLU A 3 -16.32 -15.31 -18.19
N THR A 4 -16.33 -15.66 -16.91
CA THR A 4 -17.41 -16.43 -16.33
C THR A 4 -18.36 -15.46 -15.63
N LEU A 5 -19.48 -15.15 -16.27
CA LEU A 5 -20.53 -14.33 -15.69
C LEU A 5 -21.35 -15.16 -14.69
N HIS A 6 -21.51 -14.66 -13.47
CA HIS A 6 -22.43 -15.22 -12.49
C HIS A 6 -23.55 -14.21 -12.20
N THR A 7 -24.81 -14.65 -12.34
CA THR A 7 -25.97 -13.81 -12.04
C THR A 7 -26.60 -14.27 -10.72
N TYR A 8 -26.69 -13.36 -9.76
CA TYR A 8 -27.39 -13.61 -8.50
C TYR A 8 -28.89 -13.40 -8.67
N SER A 9 -29.68 -14.25 -8.02
CA SER A 9 -31.16 -14.21 -8.11
C SER A 9 -31.80 -13.01 -7.40
N ALA A 10 -31.08 -12.39 -6.49
CA ALA A 10 -31.52 -11.21 -5.74
C ALA A 10 -30.35 -10.27 -5.47
N SER A 11 -30.64 -9.02 -5.11
CA SER A 11 -29.66 -8.10 -4.54
C SER A 11 -29.29 -8.52 -3.11
N GLY A 12 -28.02 -8.39 -2.73
CA GLY A 12 -27.56 -8.79 -1.40
C GLY A 12 -26.04 -8.78 -1.29
N ILE A 13 -25.55 -9.10 -0.09
CA ILE A 13 -24.13 -9.32 0.16
C ILE A 13 -23.84 -10.81 0.04
N TYR A 14 -22.87 -11.15 -0.76
CA TYR A 14 -22.49 -12.53 -1.03
C TYR A 14 -21.03 -12.77 -0.67
N THR A 15 -20.74 -13.95 -0.11
CA THR A 15 -19.35 -14.38 0.11
C THR A 15 -18.90 -15.17 -1.12
N ILE A 16 -17.85 -14.67 -1.78
CA ILE A 16 -17.21 -15.36 -2.90
C ILE A 16 -15.99 -16.10 -2.35
N LYS A 17 -15.95 -17.42 -2.56
CA LYS A 17 -14.79 -18.26 -2.25
C LYS A 17 -14.17 -18.75 -3.55
N ILE A 18 -12.89 -18.47 -3.74
CA ILE A 18 -12.13 -18.92 -4.89
C ILE A 18 -11.19 -20.02 -4.41
N ALA A 19 -11.31 -21.22 -4.96
CA ALA A 19 -10.43 -22.35 -4.66
C ALA A 19 -9.21 -22.32 -5.58
N ASN A 20 -8.10 -22.88 -5.10
CA ASN A 20 -6.81 -22.93 -5.78
C ASN A 20 -6.12 -21.56 -5.94
N VAL A 21 -5.00 -21.56 -6.66
CA VAL A 21 -4.19 -20.35 -6.88
C VAL A 21 -4.93 -19.36 -7.76
N VAL A 22 -5.02 -18.12 -7.28
CA VAL A 22 -5.52 -16.97 -8.03
C VAL A 22 -4.34 -16.16 -8.53
N ASN A 23 -4.06 -16.24 -9.82
CA ASN A 23 -3.02 -15.46 -10.48
C ASN A 23 -3.63 -14.33 -11.30
N GLY A 24 -2.98 -13.15 -11.23
CA GLY A 24 -3.35 -12.02 -12.10
C GLY A 24 -4.64 -11.31 -11.69
N TRP A 25 -4.99 -11.32 -10.41
CA TRP A 25 -6.10 -10.54 -9.89
C TRP A 25 -5.88 -9.05 -10.19
N ARG A 26 -6.80 -8.44 -10.92
CA ARG A 26 -6.68 -7.05 -11.33
C ARG A 26 -8.04 -6.41 -11.60
N ILE A 27 -8.37 -5.40 -10.81
CA ILE A 27 -9.59 -4.57 -10.97
C ILE A 27 -9.31 -3.36 -11.85
N SER A 28 -8.17 -2.69 -11.65
CA SER A 28 -7.71 -1.57 -12.49
C SER A 28 -8.75 -0.46 -12.69
N ASN A 29 -9.42 -0.08 -11.61
CA ASN A 29 -10.47 0.96 -11.57
C ASN A 29 -11.69 0.69 -12.48
N GLY A 30 -11.91 -0.55 -12.89
CA GLY A 30 -13.00 -0.94 -13.78
C GLY A 30 -14.03 -1.87 -13.15
N GLY A 31 -15.03 -2.24 -13.92
CA GLY A 31 -16.02 -3.26 -13.58
C GLY A 31 -16.70 -3.05 -12.24
N ASP A 32 -16.75 -4.11 -11.47
CA ASP A 32 -17.46 -4.21 -10.19
C ASP A 32 -16.62 -3.75 -8.97
N LYS A 33 -15.66 -2.86 -9.15
CA LYS A 33 -14.76 -2.36 -8.10
C LYS A 33 -15.51 -1.92 -6.82
N ASP A 34 -16.62 -1.25 -6.97
CA ASP A 34 -17.41 -0.71 -5.86
C ASP A 34 -18.23 -1.78 -5.13
N LYS A 35 -18.29 -3.01 -5.68
CA LYS A 35 -18.97 -4.15 -5.08
C LYS A 35 -18.07 -4.98 -4.16
N ILE A 36 -16.76 -4.75 -4.17
CA ILE A 36 -15.85 -5.41 -3.27
C ILE A 36 -15.92 -4.70 -1.91
N ASN A 37 -16.54 -5.35 -0.92
CA ASN A 37 -16.73 -4.78 0.40
C ASN A 37 -15.68 -5.25 1.40
N VAL A 38 -15.31 -6.53 1.38
CA VAL A 38 -14.37 -7.10 2.37
C VAL A 38 -13.48 -8.14 1.70
N VAL A 39 -12.17 -8.05 1.96
CA VAL A 39 -11.23 -9.14 1.76
C VAL A 39 -10.90 -9.74 3.12
N SER A 40 -11.38 -10.94 3.40
CA SER A 40 -11.23 -11.57 4.72
C SER A 40 -10.11 -12.61 4.79
N ASN A 41 -9.65 -13.10 3.65
CA ASN A 41 -8.52 -14.03 3.54
C ASN A 41 -7.85 -13.86 2.18
N CYS A 42 -6.54 -13.91 2.15
CA CYS A 42 -5.74 -13.97 0.92
C CYS A 42 -5.68 -15.39 0.38
N GLY A 43 -5.53 -16.39 1.25
CA GLY A 43 -5.40 -17.78 0.85
C GLY A 43 -4.25 -17.99 -0.14
N GLN A 44 -4.57 -18.43 -1.35
CA GLN A 44 -3.60 -18.64 -2.43
C GLN A 44 -3.62 -17.50 -3.48
N LEU A 45 -3.97 -16.29 -3.09
CA LEU A 45 -3.87 -15.12 -3.96
C LEU A 45 -2.40 -14.85 -4.26
N ASN A 46 -2.07 -14.73 -5.55
CA ASN A 46 -0.77 -14.30 -6.02
C ASN A 46 -0.90 -12.93 -6.69
N LEU A 47 -0.29 -11.92 -6.08
CA LEU A 47 -0.18 -10.58 -6.65
C LEU A 47 1.00 -10.59 -7.63
N ASN A 48 0.71 -10.80 -8.89
CA ASN A 48 1.71 -10.85 -9.96
C ASN A 48 1.57 -9.70 -10.98
N THR A 49 0.83 -8.65 -10.63
CA THR A 49 0.58 -7.50 -11.50
C THR A 49 0.26 -6.25 -10.69
N SER A 50 0.39 -5.08 -11.32
CA SER A 50 -0.04 -3.79 -10.77
C SER A 50 -1.56 -3.64 -10.73
N LEU A 51 -2.07 -2.64 -9.98
CA LEU A 51 -3.46 -2.17 -9.97
C LEU A 51 -4.48 -3.23 -9.49
N ALA A 52 -4.05 -4.16 -8.61
CA ALA A 52 -4.85 -5.31 -8.22
C ALA A 52 -6.23 -4.93 -7.66
N PHE A 53 -6.29 -3.94 -6.77
CA PHE A 53 -7.54 -3.47 -6.15
C PHE A 53 -7.81 -1.99 -6.45
N GLN A 54 -7.17 -1.40 -7.45
CA GLN A 54 -7.35 0.03 -7.75
C GLN A 54 -8.82 0.39 -7.88
N GLY A 55 -9.23 1.43 -7.14
CA GLY A 55 -10.57 2.01 -7.17
C GLY A 55 -11.62 1.26 -6.34
N CYS A 56 -11.25 0.19 -5.60
CA CYS A 56 -12.17 -0.50 -4.69
C CYS A 56 -12.45 0.37 -3.45
N SER A 57 -13.19 1.46 -3.63
CA SER A 57 -13.38 2.52 -2.63
C SER A 57 -14.12 2.06 -1.36
N ASN A 58 -14.95 1.03 -1.47
CA ASN A 58 -15.71 0.45 -0.35
C ASN A 58 -14.99 -0.69 0.36
N MET A 59 -13.82 -1.09 -0.16
CA MET A 59 -13.14 -2.28 0.32
C MET A 59 -12.47 -2.05 1.66
N THR A 60 -12.82 -2.88 2.64
CA THR A 60 -12.09 -3.07 3.88
C THR A 60 -11.27 -4.36 3.82
N TRP A 61 -10.20 -4.44 4.61
CA TRP A 61 -9.29 -5.58 4.62
C TRP A 61 -9.18 -6.15 6.02
N THR A 62 -9.71 -7.34 6.22
CA THR A 62 -9.67 -8.03 7.52
C THR A 62 -8.82 -9.32 7.47
N ALA A 63 -8.21 -9.59 6.31
CA ALA A 63 -7.30 -10.72 6.17
C ALA A 63 -6.09 -10.57 7.11
N THR A 64 -5.75 -11.65 7.80
CA THR A 64 -4.57 -11.74 8.67
C THR A 64 -3.43 -12.52 8.02
N ASP A 65 -3.74 -13.23 6.94
CA ASP A 65 -2.77 -13.92 6.08
C ASP A 65 -2.26 -12.96 4.99
N ALA A 66 -1.09 -13.28 4.43
CA ALA A 66 -0.48 -12.51 3.36
C ALA A 66 -0.67 -13.22 2.00
N PRO A 67 -0.83 -12.47 0.90
CA PRO A 67 -0.77 -13.05 -0.44
C PRO A 67 0.67 -13.45 -0.77
N THR A 68 0.83 -14.34 -1.74
CA THR A 68 2.11 -14.48 -2.43
C THR A 68 2.32 -13.27 -3.35
N ILE A 69 3.55 -12.75 -3.39
CA ILE A 69 3.93 -11.65 -4.28
C ILE A 69 5.02 -12.16 -5.21
N SER A 70 4.69 -12.33 -6.49
CA SER A 70 5.65 -12.79 -7.50
C SER A 70 5.96 -11.72 -8.55
N SER A 71 5.46 -10.50 -8.35
CA SER A 71 5.71 -9.34 -9.22
C SER A 71 6.78 -8.44 -8.62
N THR A 72 7.63 -7.86 -9.44
CA THR A 72 8.52 -6.76 -9.05
C THR A 72 7.78 -5.41 -8.96
N THR A 73 6.49 -5.36 -9.29
CA THR A 73 5.68 -4.14 -9.21
C THR A 73 4.35 -4.36 -8.53
N LEU A 74 4.08 -3.57 -7.50
CA LEU A 74 2.78 -3.42 -6.85
C LEU A 74 2.19 -2.02 -7.08
N ALA A 75 2.60 -1.35 -8.17
CA ALA A 75 2.13 0.00 -8.49
C ALA A 75 0.60 0.08 -8.48
N GLY A 76 0.07 1.06 -7.75
CA GLY A 76 -1.36 1.34 -7.66
C GLY A 76 -2.23 0.23 -7.09
N THR A 77 -1.67 -0.73 -6.36
CA THR A 77 -2.44 -1.89 -5.84
C THR A 77 -3.66 -1.46 -5.04
N PHE A 78 -3.53 -0.51 -4.13
CA PHE A 78 -4.63 0.06 -3.33
C PHE A 78 -4.93 1.52 -3.66
N ARG A 79 -4.52 1.98 -4.84
CA ARG A 79 -4.81 3.32 -5.31
C ARG A 79 -6.33 3.57 -5.31
N GLU A 80 -6.77 4.68 -4.69
CA GLU A 80 -8.18 5.06 -4.59
C GLU A 80 -9.07 4.09 -3.78
N CYS A 81 -8.47 3.22 -2.96
CA CYS A 81 -9.18 2.38 -2.00
C CYS A 81 -9.45 3.18 -0.72
N THR A 82 -10.39 4.11 -0.77
CA THR A 82 -10.56 5.14 0.28
C THR A 82 -10.94 4.59 1.65
N ALA A 83 -11.59 3.41 1.73
CA ALA A 83 -11.95 2.72 2.97
C ALA A 83 -10.89 1.71 3.45
N PHE A 84 -9.79 1.55 2.71
CA PHE A 84 -8.77 0.56 3.05
C PHE A 84 -7.96 0.99 4.28
N ASP A 85 -7.98 0.15 5.32
CA ASP A 85 -7.12 0.25 6.52
C ASP A 85 -6.68 -1.16 6.97
N GLY A 86 -6.14 -1.93 6.04
CA GLY A 86 -5.74 -3.31 6.30
C GLY A 86 -4.35 -3.44 6.89
N ASN A 87 -4.14 -4.47 7.72
CA ASN A 87 -2.80 -4.83 8.14
C ASN A 87 -2.07 -5.57 7.02
N ILE A 88 -1.08 -4.92 6.44
CA ILE A 88 -0.22 -5.44 5.37
C ILE A 88 1.26 -5.47 5.79
N ASN A 89 1.55 -5.23 7.07
CA ASN A 89 2.92 -5.18 7.59
C ASN A 89 3.64 -6.54 7.57
N ASN A 90 2.89 -7.63 7.41
CA ASN A 90 3.40 -9.00 7.31
C ASN A 90 3.63 -9.48 5.87
N TRP A 91 3.44 -8.64 4.87
CA TRP A 91 3.67 -9.01 3.48
C TRP A 91 5.16 -9.13 3.19
N ASP A 92 5.55 -10.19 2.49
CA ASP A 92 6.90 -10.32 1.94
C ASP A 92 7.00 -9.52 0.65
N VAL A 93 7.58 -8.34 0.75
CA VAL A 93 7.77 -7.40 -0.36
C VAL A 93 9.23 -7.32 -0.82
N SER A 94 10.09 -8.19 -0.33
CA SER A 94 11.55 -8.16 -0.57
C SER A 94 11.92 -8.22 -2.07
N GLY A 95 11.06 -8.82 -2.91
CA GLY A 95 11.25 -8.86 -4.37
C GLY A 95 10.64 -7.68 -5.12
N VAL A 96 10.03 -6.70 -4.44
CA VAL A 96 9.32 -5.60 -5.10
C VAL A 96 10.24 -4.40 -5.32
N GLU A 97 10.27 -3.89 -6.53
CA GLU A 97 11.07 -2.74 -6.95
C GLU A 97 10.22 -1.48 -7.09
N ASN A 98 8.93 -1.62 -7.37
CA ASN A 98 8.09 -0.49 -7.74
C ASN A 98 6.76 -0.48 -6.98
N PHE A 99 6.60 0.54 -6.11
CA PHE A 99 5.39 0.86 -5.36
C PHE A 99 4.75 2.20 -5.80
N PHE A 100 4.96 2.64 -7.03
CA PHE A 100 4.39 3.89 -7.51
C PHE A 100 2.88 3.96 -7.22
N ALA A 101 2.44 5.01 -6.51
CA ALA A 101 1.04 5.25 -6.14
C ALA A 101 0.34 4.06 -5.42
N PHE A 102 1.07 3.25 -4.66
CA PHE A 102 0.58 2.00 -4.06
C PHE A 102 -0.65 2.21 -3.17
N LEU A 103 -0.60 3.21 -2.27
CA LEU A 103 -1.67 3.65 -1.36
C LEU A 103 -2.22 5.04 -1.72
N TYR A 104 -2.01 5.49 -2.96
CA TYR A 104 -2.46 6.81 -3.39
C TYR A 104 -3.96 7.00 -3.17
N LEU A 105 -4.36 7.99 -2.35
CA LEU A 105 -5.74 8.25 -1.93
C LEU A 105 -6.40 7.10 -1.14
N ALA A 106 -5.64 6.23 -0.50
CA ALA A 106 -6.16 5.29 0.51
C ALA A 106 -6.29 6.02 1.87
N ASN A 107 -7.18 7.00 1.94
CA ASN A 107 -7.23 8.02 3.00
C ASN A 107 -7.52 7.46 4.40
N SER A 108 -8.08 6.26 4.50
CA SER A 108 -8.31 5.58 5.79
C SER A 108 -7.10 4.83 6.32
N PHE A 109 -6.01 4.69 5.52
CA PHE A 109 -4.87 3.87 5.93
C PHE A 109 -4.07 4.53 7.06
N THR A 110 -4.02 3.84 8.20
CA THR A 110 -3.29 4.24 9.42
C THR A 110 -2.20 3.24 9.82
N GLY A 111 -2.09 2.12 9.09
CA GLY A 111 -1.35 0.92 9.45
C GLY A 111 0.17 1.06 9.44
N ALA A 112 0.85 0.04 9.98
CA ALA A 112 2.31 -0.06 10.00
C ALA A 112 2.85 -0.68 8.70
N LEU A 113 4.09 -0.31 8.34
CA LEU A 113 4.85 -0.84 7.21
C LEU A 113 6.34 -1.04 7.56
N ASN A 114 6.67 -0.96 8.84
CA ASN A 114 8.06 -1.01 9.31
C ASN A 114 8.74 -2.39 9.15
N ASN A 115 7.97 -3.46 8.90
CA ASN A 115 8.54 -4.79 8.64
C ASN A 115 8.84 -5.06 7.16
N TRP A 116 8.53 -4.13 6.28
CA TRP A 116 8.81 -4.29 4.87
C TRP A 116 10.31 -4.18 4.57
N ASP A 117 10.84 -5.15 3.83
CA ASP A 117 12.17 -5.07 3.23
C ASP A 117 12.08 -4.24 1.94
N ILE A 118 12.67 -3.04 1.98
CA ILE A 118 12.67 -2.10 0.86
C ILE A 118 14.02 -2.01 0.13
N GLY A 119 14.95 -2.91 0.41
CA GLY A 119 16.29 -2.89 -0.15
C GLY A 119 16.35 -2.90 -1.69
N ASN A 120 15.34 -3.50 -2.33
CA ASN A 120 15.24 -3.55 -3.80
C ASN A 120 14.37 -2.43 -4.41
N VAL A 121 13.76 -1.57 -3.59
CA VAL A 121 12.81 -0.55 -4.08
C VAL A 121 13.53 0.56 -4.84
N THR A 122 13.09 0.83 -6.06
CA THR A 122 13.60 1.88 -6.94
C THR A 122 12.57 2.98 -7.24
N ASN A 123 11.29 2.75 -6.90
CA ASN A 123 10.22 3.72 -7.11
C ASN A 123 9.18 3.69 -6.01
N LEU A 124 9.09 4.79 -5.24
CA LEU A 124 8.07 5.09 -4.23
C LEU A 124 7.26 6.35 -4.61
N GLY A 125 7.31 6.79 -5.84
CA GLY A 125 6.63 8.03 -6.26
C GLY A 125 5.13 7.99 -5.93
N TYR A 126 4.63 9.05 -5.27
CA TYR A 126 3.22 9.18 -4.87
C TYR A 126 2.70 8.04 -4.01
N PHE A 127 3.56 7.35 -3.25
CA PHE A 127 3.24 6.13 -2.51
C PHE A 127 1.94 6.22 -1.72
N GLY A 128 1.78 7.22 -0.86
CA GLY A 128 0.62 7.38 0.02
C GLY A 128 -0.28 8.57 -0.32
N GLY A 129 0.10 9.44 -1.25
CA GLY A 129 -0.70 10.62 -1.57
C GLY A 129 -0.12 11.49 -2.66
N SER A 130 -0.78 12.62 -2.93
CA SER A 130 -0.25 13.65 -3.83
C SER A 130 0.87 14.44 -3.14
N LEU A 131 1.62 15.24 -3.90
CA LEU A 131 2.67 16.12 -3.37
C LEU A 131 2.12 17.40 -2.72
N GLY A 132 0.82 17.45 -2.41
CA GLY A 132 0.16 18.57 -1.73
C GLY A 132 -0.36 18.14 -0.37
N VAL A 133 -0.42 19.07 0.58
CA VAL A 133 -1.04 18.85 1.89
C VAL A 133 -2.55 18.57 1.75
N GLY A 134 -3.06 17.75 2.65
CA GLY A 134 -4.50 17.50 2.77
C GLY A 134 -5.01 16.29 1.98
N THR A 135 -4.13 15.42 1.45
CA THR A 135 -4.55 14.24 0.69
C THR A 135 -3.63 13.05 0.90
N GLY A 136 -4.22 11.87 1.10
CA GLY A 136 -3.49 10.62 1.17
C GLY A 136 -3.63 9.90 2.49
N ILE A 137 -2.73 8.94 2.72
CA ILE A 137 -2.69 8.15 3.95
C ILE A 137 -2.37 9.04 5.16
N ARG A 138 -2.84 8.58 6.34
CA ARG A 138 -2.51 9.18 7.62
C ARG A 138 -2.13 8.09 8.61
N MET A 139 -0.91 7.60 8.50
CA MET A 139 -0.37 6.64 9.46
C MET A 139 -0.42 7.24 10.87
N THR A 140 -0.63 6.40 11.89
CA THR A 140 -0.42 6.91 13.25
C THR A 140 1.02 7.36 13.41
N THR A 141 1.29 8.38 14.23
CA THR A 141 2.65 8.88 14.48
C THR A 141 3.59 7.75 14.89
N ALA A 142 3.15 6.83 15.77
CA ALA A 142 3.97 5.68 16.17
C ALA A 142 4.31 4.74 14.99
N ASN A 143 3.38 4.52 14.05
CA ASN A 143 3.63 3.68 12.88
C ASN A 143 4.55 4.37 11.88
N TYR A 144 4.40 5.69 11.71
CA TYR A 144 5.25 6.46 10.80
C TYR A 144 6.67 6.61 11.36
N ASP A 145 6.83 6.89 12.66
CA ASP A 145 8.13 6.90 13.34
C ASP A 145 8.86 5.56 13.16
N ALA A 146 8.15 4.45 13.40
CA ALA A 146 8.72 3.12 13.24
C ALA A 146 9.11 2.82 11.78
N LEU A 147 8.33 3.28 10.80
CA LEU A 147 8.63 3.14 9.38
C LEU A 147 9.92 3.90 9.03
N LEU A 148 10.02 5.18 9.39
CA LEU A 148 11.17 6.02 9.05
C LEU A 148 12.48 5.41 9.59
N VAL A 149 12.50 5.01 10.87
CA VAL A 149 13.66 4.39 11.50
C VAL A 149 14.01 3.06 10.85
N SER A 150 13.01 2.22 10.57
CA SER A 150 13.23 0.90 9.97
C SER A 150 13.73 0.98 8.53
N TRP A 151 13.15 1.87 7.74
CA TRP A 151 13.50 1.96 6.32
C TRP A 151 14.87 2.63 6.11
N GLU A 152 15.20 3.66 6.90
CA GLU A 152 16.54 4.26 6.89
C GLU A 152 17.62 3.26 7.28
N GLY A 153 17.36 2.45 8.33
CA GLY A 153 18.29 1.44 8.82
C GLY A 153 18.60 0.31 7.82
N GLN A 154 17.81 0.16 6.76
CA GLN A 154 18.05 -0.81 5.69
C GLN A 154 19.04 -0.31 4.62
N SER A 155 19.54 0.91 4.73
CA SER A 155 20.40 1.54 3.70
C SER A 155 19.74 1.52 2.31
N PRO A 156 18.57 2.16 2.14
CA PRO A 156 17.77 2.05 0.94
C PRO A 156 18.43 2.69 -0.28
N ASN A 157 17.88 2.42 -1.47
CA ASN A 157 18.35 3.05 -2.70
C ASN A 157 18.25 4.58 -2.64
N SER A 158 19.24 5.26 -3.20
CA SER A 158 19.29 6.72 -3.26
C SER A 158 18.47 7.29 -4.41
N GLY A 159 18.09 8.58 -4.28
CA GLY A 159 17.47 9.33 -5.37
C GLY A 159 16.00 9.05 -5.60
N LEU A 160 15.29 8.46 -4.63
CA LEU A 160 13.85 8.25 -4.78
C LEU A 160 13.12 9.59 -4.76
N ALA A 161 12.43 9.89 -5.87
CA ALA A 161 11.75 11.16 -6.07
C ALA A 161 10.25 11.07 -5.81
N ASN A 162 9.67 12.21 -5.39
CA ASN A 162 8.22 12.35 -5.17
C ASN A 162 7.65 11.31 -4.19
N VAL A 163 8.42 10.92 -3.17
CA VAL A 163 7.95 10.02 -2.13
C VAL A 163 6.94 10.76 -1.27
N SER A 164 5.70 10.31 -1.25
CA SER A 164 4.65 10.93 -0.44
C SER A 164 4.09 9.93 0.56
N PHE A 165 4.11 10.33 1.83
CA PHE A 165 3.44 9.61 2.92
C PHE A 165 2.14 10.30 3.35
N GLY A 166 1.54 11.10 2.44
CA GLY A 166 0.27 11.79 2.67
C GLY A 166 0.36 12.81 3.79
N GLU A 167 -0.47 12.64 4.81
CA GLU A 167 -0.54 13.51 5.99
C GLU A 167 0.03 12.83 7.25
N SER A 168 0.89 11.81 7.07
CA SER A 168 1.53 11.14 8.21
C SER A 168 2.52 12.08 8.89
N GLU A 169 2.43 12.19 10.22
CA GLU A 169 3.26 13.08 11.04
C GLU A 169 4.24 12.27 11.89
N PHE A 170 5.46 12.77 12.07
CA PHE A 170 6.48 12.14 12.90
C PHE A 170 6.75 12.92 14.19
N THR A 171 7.35 12.28 15.20
CA THR A 171 7.73 12.91 16.47
C THR A 171 8.97 13.76 16.30
N SER A 172 8.87 15.09 16.52
CA SER A 172 9.98 16.03 16.47
C SER A 172 11.02 15.75 17.57
N GLY A 173 12.30 15.94 17.27
CA GLY A 173 13.42 15.69 18.18
C GLY A 173 13.71 14.20 18.40
N SER A 174 13.07 13.29 17.67
CA SER A 174 13.17 11.84 17.85
C SER A 174 14.16 11.18 16.88
N ALA A 175 14.33 9.86 17.02
CA ALA A 175 15.04 9.05 16.06
C ALA A 175 14.35 9.03 14.68
N ALA A 176 13.02 9.22 14.63
CA ALA A 176 12.28 9.27 13.38
C ALA A 176 12.60 10.52 12.56
N GLU A 177 12.71 11.70 13.20
CA GLU A 177 13.18 12.91 12.52
C GLU A 177 14.59 12.73 11.98
N THR A 178 15.51 12.19 12.81
CA THR A 178 16.89 11.89 12.37
C THR A 178 16.92 10.96 11.16
N ALA A 179 16.11 9.91 11.16
CA ALA A 179 16.02 8.97 10.06
C ALA A 179 15.42 9.61 8.79
N ARG A 180 14.38 10.44 8.94
CA ARG A 180 13.78 11.21 7.85
C ARG A 180 14.81 12.16 7.20
N ASP A 181 15.54 12.90 8.02
CA ASP A 181 16.58 13.81 7.55
C ASP A 181 17.72 13.05 6.84
N SER A 182 18.07 11.86 7.32
CA SER A 182 19.03 10.98 6.66
C SER A 182 18.52 10.48 5.31
N LEU A 183 17.25 10.10 5.20
CA LEU A 183 16.64 9.73 3.92
C LEU A 183 16.74 10.88 2.91
N GLU A 184 16.54 12.13 3.32
CA GLU A 184 16.64 13.30 2.43
C GLU A 184 18.08 13.71 2.13
N THR A 185 18.97 13.68 3.12
CA THR A 185 20.35 14.22 2.97
C THR A 185 21.34 13.17 2.49
N THR A 186 21.28 11.96 3.04
CA THR A 186 22.22 10.87 2.73
C THR A 186 21.75 10.07 1.51
N TYR A 187 20.46 9.74 1.47
CA TYR A 187 19.87 8.95 0.37
C TYR A 187 19.22 9.80 -0.72
N THR A 188 19.19 11.12 -0.56
CA THR A 188 18.69 12.09 -1.53
C THR A 188 17.24 11.83 -1.98
N TRP A 189 16.41 11.37 -1.06
CA TRP A 189 14.97 11.24 -1.30
C TRP A 189 14.31 12.62 -1.31
N THR A 190 13.23 12.78 -2.07
CA THR A 190 12.34 13.94 -1.91
C THR A 190 11.05 13.47 -1.23
N ILE A 191 10.89 13.83 0.05
CA ILE A 191 9.79 13.37 0.88
C ILE A 191 8.75 14.48 1.04
N THR A 192 7.46 14.11 0.96
CA THR A 192 6.32 14.93 1.32
C THR A 192 5.47 14.16 2.34
N ASP A 193 5.24 14.76 3.49
CA ASP A 193 4.48 14.21 4.61
C ASP A 193 3.79 15.34 5.41
N GLY A 194 3.19 15.01 6.55
CA GLY A 194 2.54 15.97 7.46
C GLY A 194 3.51 16.80 8.31
N GLY A 195 4.80 16.47 8.31
CA GLY A 195 5.83 17.15 9.12
C GLY A 195 5.94 16.61 10.55
N GLY A 196 6.76 17.29 11.35
CA GLY A 196 7.00 16.93 12.75
C GLY A 196 6.00 17.58 13.71
N ILE A 197 5.59 16.85 14.75
CA ILE A 197 4.74 17.31 15.85
C ILE A 197 5.44 17.21 17.19
#